data_9a0ebd857b3360cea1cf94feef64c401
#
_entry.id   9a0ebd857b3360cea1cf94feef64c401
#
_cell.length_a   1.000
_cell.length_b   1.000
_cell.length_c   1.000
_cell.angle_alpha   90.00
_cell.angle_beta   90.00
_cell.angle_gamma   90.00
#
_symmetry.space_group_name_H-M   'P 1'
#
loop_
_entity.id
_entity.type
_entity.pdbx_description
1 polymer ?
#
loop_
_entity_poly.entity_id
_entity_poly.type
_entity_poly.pdbx_seq_one_letter_code
_entity_poly.pdbx_strand_id
1 'polypeptide(L)'
;MNFRIAALGFVIALALGGGAEARNFTSTVTEGAEITQIRPEFKRPDEPGQLFYVQRSPNSNTVIYAARLDTKGAIQRSNPVEAFWRKFNIDGSKQPLNFIERMMAYGVRTDRVKAGAPVTFTIAALPERKLTLNLDANKRPQALMQIGARTVRLAYVYLHVVEGGLMPNVPELDIFGTDLATGKAVHEHLGQK
;
A
#
# COMPACT_ATOMS: atom_id res chain seq x y z
N MET A 1 27.01 6.39 14.73
CA MET A 1 25.57 6.56 14.49
C MET A 1 24.95 5.18 14.65
N ASN A 2 24.34 4.90 15.81
CA ASN A 2 23.87 3.56 16.14
C ASN A 2 22.49 3.33 15.56
N PHE A 3 22.40 2.46 14.58
CA PHE A 3 21.12 1.95 14.07
C PHE A 3 20.53 0.96 15.08
N ARG A 4 19.39 1.29 15.66
CA ARG A 4 18.61 0.31 16.44
C ARG A 4 17.71 -0.45 15.46
N ILE A 5 18.07 -1.69 15.19
CA ILE A 5 17.24 -2.65 14.45
C ILE A 5 16.28 -3.27 15.48
N ALA A 6 15.00 -2.99 15.39
CA ALA A 6 13.97 -3.69 16.14
C ALA A 6 13.36 -4.76 15.23
N ALA A 7 13.69 -6.02 15.50
CA ALA A 7 13.03 -7.15 14.85
C ALA A 7 11.75 -7.49 15.62
N LEU A 8 10.59 -7.17 15.05
CA LEU A 8 9.29 -7.57 15.59
C LEU A 8 8.71 -8.63 14.65
N GLY A 9 8.50 -9.85 15.17
CA GLY A 9 7.86 -10.91 14.41
C GLY A 9 6.35 -10.65 14.28
N PHE A 10 5.87 -10.40 13.07
CA PHE A 10 4.45 -10.27 12.75
C PHE A 10 4.03 -11.40 11.81
N VAL A 11 2.87 -12.01 12.12
CA VAL A 11 2.22 -12.99 11.23
C VAL A 11 1.31 -12.20 10.28
N ILE A 12 1.60 -12.22 8.98
CA ILE A 12 0.74 -11.65 7.95
C ILE A 12 0.20 -12.80 7.11
N ALA A 13 -1.12 -12.97 7.11
CA ALA A 13 -1.79 -13.89 6.22
C ALA A 13 -1.97 -13.23 4.84
N LEU A 14 -1.05 -13.49 3.92
CA LEU A 14 -1.23 -13.17 2.51
C LEU A 14 -2.03 -14.30 1.87
N ALA A 15 -3.35 -14.18 1.79
CA ALA A 15 -4.21 -15.13 1.11
C ALA A 15 -4.09 -14.95 -0.42
N LEU A 16 -3.03 -15.50 -1.00
CA LEU A 16 -2.90 -15.70 -2.44
C LEU A 16 -3.15 -17.18 -2.75
N GLY A 17 -4.40 -17.51 -3.01
CA GLY A 17 -4.90 -18.73 -3.64
C GLY A 17 -4.37 -20.07 -3.15
N GLY A 18 -5.21 -20.80 -2.40
CA GLY A 18 -5.05 -22.23 -2.10
C GLY A 18 -4.45 -22.52 -0.73
N GLY A 19 -5.32 -22.75 0.28
CA GLY A 19 -4.97 -23.19 1.63
C GLY A 19 -4.38 -22.05 2.46
N ALA A 20 -5.12 -21.58 3.47
CA ALA A 20 -4.65 -20.52 4.37
C ALA A 20 -3.54 -21.03 5.29
N GLU A 21 -2.33 -21.18 4.78
CA GLU A 21 -1.15 -21.19 5.64
C GLU A 21 -0.80 -19.73 5.95
N ALA A 22 -0.86 -19.39 7.23
CA ALA A 22 -0.39 -18.09 7.73
C ALA A 22 1.11 -17.97 7.38
N ARG A 23 1.43 -17.13 6.42
CA ARG A 23 2.82 -16.88 6.04
C ARG A 23 3.48 -16.06 7.14
N ASN A 24 4.50 -16.60 7.76
CA ASN A 24 5.30 -15.91 8.76
C ASN A 24 6.28 -14.97 8.04
N PHE A 25 5.99 -13.67 8.09
CA PHE A 25 6.93 -12.65 7.63
C PHE A 25 7.77 -12.14 8.80
N THR A 26 9.05 -11.91 8.52
CA THR A 26 9.93 -11.15 9.40
C THR A 26 9.85 -9.69 8.97
N SER A 27 9.61 -8.77 9.90
CA SER A 27 9.58 -7.34 9.64
C SER A 27 10.88 -6.69 10.12
N THR A 28 11.51 -5.91 9.23
CA THR A 28 12.63 -5.03 9.57
C THR A 28 12.23 -3.61 9.24
N VAL A 29 12.34 -2.69 10.22
CA VAL A 29 11.99 -1.28 10.04
C VAL A 29 13.24 -0.42 10.11
N THR A 30 13.43 0.44 9.11
CA THR A 30 14.53 1.42 9.04
C THR A 30 13.99 2.83 8.85
N GLU A 31 14.75 3.82 9.35
CA GLU A 31 14.48 5.24 9.11
C GLU A 31 15.56 5.81 8.19
N GLY A 32 15.16 6.70 7.30
CA GLY A 32 16.06 7.38 6.38
C GLY A 32 15.72 8.86 6.22
N ALA A 33 16.55 9.56 5.47
CA ALA A 33 16.31 10.95 5.12
C ALA A 33 15.22 11.07 4.06
N GLU A 34 15.18 10.13 3.11
CA GLU A 34 14.28 10.16 1.96
C GLU A 34 13.71 8.78 1.63
N ILE A 35 12.54 8.79 0.98
CA ILE A 35 11.94 7.58 0.43
C ILE A 35 12.64 7.27 -0.90
N THR A 36 13.41 6.18 -0.90
CA THR A 36 14.11 5.68 -2.09
C THR A 36 13.22 4.67 -2.82
N GLN A 37 13.09 4.80 -4.14
CA GLN A 37 12.43 3.76 -4.96
C GLN A 37 13.32 2.54 -5.12
N ILE A 38 12.75 1.33 -4.97
CA ILE A 38 13.44 0.06 -5.24
C ILE A 38 13.86 -0.02 -6.73
N ARG A 39 13.01 0.48 -7.63
CA ARG A 39 13.27 0.54 -9.06
C ARG A 39 13.21 2.00 -9.51
N PRO A 40 14.34 2.74 -9.44
CA PRO A 40 14.38 4.16 -9.76
C PRO A 40 14.02 4.47 -11.23
N GLU A 41 14.20 3.49 -12.12
CA GLU A 41 13.80 3.57 -13.53
C GLU A 41 12.28 3.48 -13.74
N PHE A 42 11.50 3.04 -12.76
CA PHE A 42 10.04 3.00 -12.87
C PHE A 42 9.45 4.39 -12.63
N LYS A 43 8.49 4.75 -13.48
CA LYS A 43 7.80 6.02 -13.35
C LYS A 43 7.09 6.12 -11.99
N ARG A 44 7.32 7.22 -11.27
CA ARG A 44 6.49 7.58 -10.12
C ARG A 44 5.16 8.13 -10.63
N PRO A 45 4.03 7.55 -10.21
CA PRO A 45 2.74 8.12 -10.55
C PRO A 45 2.49 9.40 -9.76
N ASP A 46 1.74 10.32 -10.38
CA ASP A 46 1.24 11.54 -9.75
C ASP A 46 -0.20 11.75 -10.25
N GLU A 47 -1.15 11.15 -9.53
CA GLU A 47 -2.56 11.16 -9.92
C GLU A 47 -3.37 12.05 -8.97
N PRO A 48 -4.40 12.73 -9.48
CA PRO A 48 -5.31 13.49 -8.64
C PRO A 48 -5.90 12.63 -7.51
N GLY A 49 -5.78 13.09 -6.28
CA GLY A 49 -6.27 12.37 -5.11
C GLY A 49 -5.45 11.12 -4.73
N GLN A 50 -4.28 10.92 -5.31
CA GLN A 50 -3.43 9.78 -5.00
C GLN A 50 -3.14 9.68 -3.51
N LEU A 51 -3.37 8.48 -2.95
CA LEU A 51 -3.04 8.13 -1.57
C LEU A 51 -1.66 7.46 -1.48
N PHE A 52 -1.48 6.45 -2.30
CA PHE A 52 -0.26 5.68 -2.46
C PHE A 52 -0.36 4.85 -3.75
N TYR A 53 0.70 4.11 -4.05
CA TYR A 53 0.71 3.20 -5.19
C TYR A 53 1.42 1.89 -4.85
N VAL A 54 1.15 0.85 -5.64
CA VAL A 54 1.81 -0.45 -5.54
C VAL A 54 2.54 -0.72 -6.85
N GLN A 55 3.86 -0.86 -6.76
CA GLN A 55 4.73 -1.33 -7.83
C GLN A 55 5.12 -2.78 -7.59
N ARG A 56 5.47 -3.48 -8.66
CA ARG A 56 5.91 -4.88 -8.58
C ARG A 56 6.96 -5.18 -9.64
N SER A 57 7.83 -6.14 -9.39
CA SER A 57 8.56 -6.83 -10.45
C SER A 57 7.56 -7.71 -11.26
N PRO A 58 7.78 -8.02 -12.55
CA PRO A 58 8.95 -7.67 -13.34
C PRO A 58 8.79 -6.42 -14.22
N ASN A 59 7.66 -5.69 -14.15
CA ASN A 59 7.39 -4.58 -15.06
C ASN A 59 6.91 -3.32 -14.35
N SER A 60 6.96 -2.18 -15.04
CA SER A 60 6.62 -0.86 -14.50
C SER A 60 5.12 -0.59 -14.31
N ASN A 61 4.24 -1.56 -14.60
CA ASN A 61 2.80 -1.37 -14.34
C ASN A 61 2.56 -1.17 -12.86
N THR A 62 1.77 -0.15 -12.55
CA THR A 62 1.58 0.34 -11.18
C THR A 62 0.09 0.39 -10.86
N VAL A 63 -0.30 -0.12 -9.69
CA VAL A 63 -1.65 0.05 -9.15
C VAL A 63 -1.69 1.31 -8.33
N ILE A 64 -2.59 2.23 -8.67
CA ILE A 64 -2.81 3.49 -7.97
C ILE A 64 -4.01 3.33 -7.05
N TYR A 65 -3.88 3.84 -5.82
CA TYR A 65 -4.98 4.01 -4.88
C TYR A 65 -5.23 5.50 -4.72
N ALA A 66 -6.42 5.95 -5.11
CA ALA A 66 -6.79 7.36 -5.06
C ALA A 66 -8.06 7.56 -4.22
N ALA A 67 -8.10 8.63 -3.45
CA ALA A 67 -9.30 9.03 -2.73
C ALA A 67 -10.37 9.54 -3.69
N ARG A 68 -11.62 9.17 -3.45
CA ARG A 68 -12.76 9.78 -4.11
C ARG A 68 -13.29 10.90 -3.24
N LEU A 69 -13.21 12.11 -3.78
CA LEU A 69 -13.73 13.30 -3.14
C LEU A 69 -15.03 13.73 -3.85
N ASP A 70 -15.95 14.32 -3.09
CA ASP A 70 -17.13 14.96 -3.65
C ASP A 70 -16.79 16.35 -4.21
N THR A 71 -17.78 17.04 -4.75
CA THR A 71 -17.64 18.40 -5.30
C THR A 71 -17.25 19.46 -4.28
N LYS A 72 -17.39 19.16 -2.99
CA LYS A 72 -16.98 20.03 -1.88
C LYS A 72 -15.59 19.67 -1.32
N GLY A 73 -14.91 18.68 -1.91
CA GLY A 73 -13.61 18.19 -1.47
C GLY A 73 -13.67 17.27 -0.25
N ALA A 74 -14.85 16.77 0.14
CA ALA A 74 -15.00 15.81 1.22
C ALA A 74 -14.88 14.36 0.70
N ILE A 75 -14.41 13.45 1.56
CA ILE A 75 -14.25 12.03 1.20
C ILE A 75 -15.63 11.39 0.94
N GLN A 76 -15.82 10.77 -0.22
CA GLN A 76 -17.02 10.02 -0.56
C GLN A 76 -17.11 8.74 0.30
N ARG A 77 -17.96 8.73 1.32
CA ARG A 77 -18.01 7.65 2.29
C ARG A 77 -18.54 6.32 1.76
N SER A 78 -19.38 6.33 0.72
CA SER A 78 -19.93 5.12 0.10
C SER A 78 -18.90 4.32 -0.71
N ASN A 79 -17.93 5.02 -1.29
CA ASN A 79 -16.85 4.42 -2.09
C ASN A 79 -15.60 5.32 -2.02
N PRO A 80 -14.90 5.30 -0.87
CA PRO A 80 -13.91 6.32 -0.54
C PRO A 80 -12.60 6.18 -1.31
N VAL A 81 -12.28 4.98 -1.82
CA VAL A 81 -11.01 4.70 -2.49
C VAL A 81 -11.26 4.00 -3.82
N GLU A 82 -10.64 4.50 -4.86
CA GLU A 82 -10.53 3.85 -6.17
C GLU A 82 -9.16 3.18 -6.30
N ALA A 83 -9.13 1.94 -6.83
CA ALA A 83 -7.90 1.26 -7.21
C ALA A 83 -7.94 0.93 -8.71
N PHE A 84 -6.86 1.29 -9.43
CA PHE A 84 -6.76 1.11 -10.88
C PHE A 84 -5.32 0.96 -11.33
N TRP A 85 -5.11 0.35 -12.51
CA TRP A 85 -3.81 0.26 -13.16
C TRP A 85 -3.41 1.52 -13.89
N ARG A 86 -2.11 1.85 -13.83
CA ARG A 86 -1.38 2.60 -14.85
C ARG A 86 -0.46 1.64 -15.59
N LYS A 87 -0.69 1.47 -16.89
CA LYS A 87 0.03 0.52 -17.75
C LYS A 87 1.31 1.15 -18.31
N PHE A 88 2.22 1.56 -17.42
CA PHE A 88 3.44 2.28 -17.79
C PHE A 88 4.40 1.48 -18.66
N ASN A 89 4.28 0.16 -18.70
CA ASN A 89 5.07 -0.68 -19.63
C ASN A 89 4.54 -0.65 -21.06
N ILE A 90 3.41 0.00 -21.33
CA ILE A 90 2.79 0.11 -22.66
C ILE A 90 2.66 1.60 -23.02
N ASP A 91 1.63 2.26 -22.52
CA ASP A 91 1.24 3.61 -22.93
C ASP A 91 0.88 4.52 -21.71
N GLY A 92 0.93 3.99 -20.50
CA GLY A 92 0.53 4.70 -19.28
C GLY A 92 -0.98 4.84 -19.11
N SER A 93 -1.79 4.15 -19.91
CA SER A 93 -3.26 4.23 -19.85
C SER A 93 -3.80 3.78 -18.49
N LYS A 94 -4.90 4.41 -18.07
CA LYS A 94 -5.69 4.00 -16.91
C LYS A 94 -6.57 2.81 -17.28
N GLN A 95 -6.46 1.71 -16.53
CA GLN A 95 -7.30 0.53 -16.72
C GLN A 95 -7.88 0.07 -15.38
N PRO A 96 -9.15 -0.37 -15.34
CA PRO A 96 -9.74 -0.92 -14.12
C PRO A 96 -9.06 -2.25 -13.75
N LEU A 97 -9.06 -2.55 -12.45
CA LEU A 97 -8.73 -3.89 -11.98
C LEU A 97 -9.77 -4.88 -12.49
N ASN A 98 -9.36 -6.06 -12.95
CA ASN A 98 -10.26 -7.15 -13.25
C ASN A 98 -10.84 -7.76 -11.96
N PHE A 99 -11.77 -8.72 -12.10
CA PHE A 99 -12.45 -9.33 -10.96
C PHE A 99 -11.47 -10.08 -10.04
N ILE A 100 -10.56 -10.86 -10.61
CA ILE A 100 -9.58 -11.66 -9.85
C ILE A 100 -8.60 -10.74 -9.12
N GLU A 101 -8.05 -9.74 -9.80
CA GLU A 101 -7.15 -8.75 -9.20
C GLU A 101 -7.81 -8.01 -8.03
N ARG A 102 -9.09 -7.66 -8.17
CA ARG A 102 -9.88 -7.03 -7.10
C ARG A 102 -10.09 -7.94 -5.92
N MET A 103 -10.42 -9.20 -6.15
CA MET A 103 -10.77 -10.13 -5.10
C MET A 103 -9.54 -10.62 -4.34
N MET A 104 -8.44 -10.88 -5.05
CA MET A 104 -7.29 -11.61 -4.53
C MET A 104 -6.08 -10.73 -4.15
N ALA A 105 -5.92 -9.57 -4.78
CA ALA A 105 -4.67 -8.80 -4.65
C ALA A 105 -4.88 -7.32 -4.30
N TYR A 106 -5.50 -6.56 -5.20
CA TYR A 106 -5.47 -5.09 -5.15
C TYR A 106 -6.80 -4.45 -4.75
N GLY A 107 -7.85 -5.23 -4.57
CA GLY A 107 -9.16 -4.68 -4.23
C GLY A 107 -9.18 -4.04 -2.86
N VAL A 108 -9.99 -2.99 -2.72
CA VAL A 108 -10.20 -2.26 -1.48
C VAL A 108 -11.40 -2.83 -0.76
N ARG A 109 -11.24 -3.07 0.54
CA ARG A 109 -12.33 -3.45 1.46
C ARG A 109 -12.46 -2.35 2.50
N THR A 110 -13.57 -1.62 2.44
CA THR A 110 -13.85 -0.51 3.36
C THR A 110 -14.66 -1.02 4.54
N ASP A 111 -14.26 -0.67 5.76
CA ASP A 111 -15.06 -0.92 6.95
C ASP A 111 -16.36 -0.10 6.88
N ARG A 112 -17.42 -0.55 7.60
CA ARG A 112 -18.66 0.22 7.69
C ARG A 112 -18.38 1.59 8.33
N VAL A 113 -18.57 2.64 7.54
CA VAL A 113 -18.24 3.99 7.95
C VAL A 113 -19.39 4.59 8.76
N LYS A 114 -19.18 4.76 10.07
CA LYS A 114 -20.10 5.54 10.93
C LYS A 114 -19.95 7.02 10.64
N ALA A 115 -21.04 7.78 10.73
CA ALA A 115 -20.97 9.22 10.61
C ALA A 115 -19.97 9.81 11.63
N GLY A 116 -19.10 10.72 11.17
CA GLY A 116 -18.08 11.34 12.01
C GLY A 116 -16.80 10.51 12.27
N ALA A 117 -16.82 9.19 12.04
CA ALA A 117 -15.64 8.36 12.22
C ALA A 117 -14.65 8.46 11.03
N PRO A 118 -13.36 8.24 11.24
CA PRO A 118 -12.40 8.08 10.15
C PRO A 118 -12.81 6.95 9.21
N VAL A 119 -12.49 7.08 7.93
CA VAL A 119 -12.68 6.02 6.95
C VAL A 119 -11.52 5.05 7.05
N THR A 120 -11.80 3.80 7.40
CA THR A 120 -10.79 2.73 7.43
C THR A 120 -11.01 1.73 6.30
N PHE A 121 -9.91 1.22 5.76
CA PHE A 121 -9.95 0.23 4.70
C PHE A 121 -8.73 -0.69 4.75
N THR A 122 -8.82 -1.81 4.06
CA THR A 122 -7.69 -2.72 3.80
C THR A 122 -7.60 -2.99 2.30
N ILE A 123 -6.45 -3.47 1.85
CA ILE A 123 -6.30 -4.04 0.50
C ILE A 123 -6.33 -5.56 0.59
N ALA A 124 -6.85 -6.22 -0.47
CA ALA A 124 -7.10 -7.65 -0.44
C ALA A 124 -5.86 -8.50 -0.13
N ALA A 125 -4.69 -8.08 -0.62
CA ALA A 125 -3.42 -8.76 -0.36
C ALA A 125 -2.84 -8.52 1.05
N LEU A 126 -3.32 -7.50 1.78
CA LEU A 126 -2.83 -7.12 3.12
C LEU A 126 -4.02 -6.90 4.08
N PRO A 127 -4.86 -7.91 4.32
CA PRO A 127 -6.10 -7.77 5.08
C PRO A 127 -5.84 -7.38 6.55
N GLU A 128 -4.69 -7.75 7.10
CA GLU A 128 -4.29 -7.44 8.48
C GLU A 128 -3.76 -6.00 8.64
N ARG A 129 -3.49 -5.30 7.53
CA ARG A 129 -2.97 -3.93 7.55
C ARG A 129 -4.08 -2.93 7.32
N LYS A 130 -4.65 -2.41 8.41
CA LYS A 130 -5.63 -1.33 8.34
C LYS A 130 -4.99 -0.01 7.95
N LEU A 131 -5.63 0.65 6.99
CA LEU A 131 -5.31 1.99 6.53
C LEU A 131 -6.42 2.94 6.95
N THR A 132 -6.05 4.12 7.39
CA THR A 132 -6.98 5.20 7.70
C THR A 132 -6.88 6.28 6.64
N LEU A 133 -7.98 6.57 5.94
CA LEU A 133 -8.09 7.67 4.99
C LEU A 133 -8.55 8.93 5.74
N ASN A 134 -7.79 9.99 5.63
CA ASN A 134 -8.18 11.31 6.09
C ASN A 134 -7.66 12.42 5.14
N LEU A 135 -8.01 13.65 5.44
CA LEU A 135 -7.44 14.83 4.79
C LEU A 135 -6.41 15.46 5.73
N ASP A 136 -5.26 15.86 5.19
CA ASP A 136 -4.27 16.65 5.93
C ASP A 136 -4.75 18.10 6.17
N ALA A 137 -3.93 18.90 6.84
CA ALA A 137 -4.24 20.31 7.13
C ALA A 137 -4.47 21.14 5.86
N ASN A 138 -3.93 20.73 4.71
CA ASN A 138 -4.08 21.36 3.41
C ASN A 138 -5.23 20.74 2.59
N LYS A 139 -6.10 19.94 3.23
CA LYS A 139 -7.20 19.19 2.59
C LYS A 139 -6.74 18.18 1.52
N ARG A 140 -5.48 17.74 1.54
CA ARG A 140 -4.98 16.69 0.65
C ARG A 140 -5.25 15.32 1.27
N PRO A 141 -5.78 14.38 0.49
CA PRO A 141 -6.05 13.03 0.98
C PRO A 141 -4.74 12.28 1.28
N GLN A 142 -4.76 11.51 2.35
CA GLN A 142 -3.63 10.66 2.76
C GLN A 142 -4.12 9.35 3.35
N ALA A 143 -3.37 8.28 3.14
CA ALA A 143 -3.57 6.99 3.78
C ALA A 143 -2.54 6.80 4.90
N LEU A 144 -3.02 6.56 6.10
CA LEU A 144 -2.19 6.34 7.28
C LEU A 144 -2.21 4.86 7.66
N MET A 145 -1.06 4.35 8.06
CA MET A 145 -0.87 2.98 8.52
C MET A 145 0.01 2.96 9.77
N GLN A 146 -0.14 1.93 10.61
CA GLN A 146 0.77 1.69 11.72
C GLN A 146 1.95 0.83 11.25
N ILE A 147 3.17 1.30 11.51
CA ILE A 147 4.42 0.55 11.34
C ILE A 147 5.15 0.56 12.69
N GLY A 148 5.11 -0.56 13.39
CA GLY A 148 5.50 -0.58 14.80
C GLY A 148 4.65 0.38 15.64
N ALA A 149 5.28 1.25 16.41
CA ALA A 149 4.59 2.29 17.20
C ALA A 149 4.34 3.60 16.43
N ARG A 150 4.67 3.66 15.13
CA ARG A 150 4.61 4.90 14.33
C ARG A 150 3.34 4.96 13.50
N THR A 151 2.75 6.14 13.41
CA THR A 151 1.73 6.46 12.41
C THR A 151 2.42 7.00 11.16
N VAL A 152 2.37 6.24 10.10
CA VAL A 152 3.08 6.51 8.84
C VAL A 152 2.10 6.88 7.76
N ARG A 153 2.35 8.00 7.07
CA ARG A 153 1.68 8.32 5.80
C ARG A 153 2.30 7.44 4.72
N LEU A 154 1.51 6.51 4.21
CA LEU A 154 1.93 5.56 3.19
C LEU A 154 2.23 6.30 1.89
N ALA A 155 3.37 6.01 1.28
CA ALA A 155 3.78 6.55 -0.01
C ALA A 155 3.68 5.51 -1.11
N TYR A 156 4.33 4.35 -0.93
CA TYR A 156 4.20 3.24 -1.86
C TYR A 156 4.57 1.89 -1.24
N VAL A 157 4.16 0.83 -1.93
CA VAL A 157 4.53 -0.55 -1.62
C VAL A 157 5.20 -1.15 -2.86
N TYR A 158 6.29 -1.87 -2.66
CA TYR A 158 6.94 -2.65 -3.71
C TYR A 158 6.79 -4.14 -3.43
N LEU A 159 6.34 -4.90 -4.42
CA LEU A 159 6.16 -6.34 -4.34
C LEU A 159 7.26 -7.04 -5.14
N HIS A 160 8.06 -7.86 -4.47
CA HIS A 160 9.03 -8.76 -5.12
C HIS A 160 8.28 -9.99 -5.62
N VAL A 161 7.84 -9.92 -6.88
CA VAL A 161 7.06 -10.99 -7.51
C VAL A 161 7.98 -11.98 -8.18
N VAL A 162 7.85 -13.25 -7.82
CA VAL A 162 8.47 -14.37 -8.52
C VAL A 162 7.41 -14.99 -9.42
N GLU A 163 7.67 -14.94 -10.73
CA GLU A 163 6.81 -15.58 -11.73
C GLU A 163 7.08 -17.08 -11.75
N GLY A 164 6.04 -17.88 -11.75
CA GLY A 164 6.08 -19.33 -11.80
C GLY A 164 4.82 -19.97 -11.23
N GLY A 165 4.29 -20.99 -11.91
CA GLY A 165 3.06 -21.67 -11.51
C GLY A 165 1.77 -20.94 -11.89
N LEU A 166 0.65 -21.40 -11.33
CA LEU A 166 -0.69 -20.87 -11.61
C LEU A 166 -0.94 -19.47 -11.02
N MET A 167 -0.19 -19.10 -10.00
CA MET A 167 -0.31 -17.81 -9.30
C MET A 167 1.07 -17.24 -9.02
N PRO A 168 1.27 -15.90 -9.17
CA PRO A 168 2.50 -15.24 -8.78
C PRO A 168 2.75 -15.41 -7.28
N ASN A 169 4.00 -15.69 -6.90
CA ASN A 169 4.41 -15.69 -5.50
C ASN A 169 5.04 -14.33 -5.13
N VAL A 170 4.76 -13.85 -3.92
CA VAL A 170 5.34 -12.63 -3.35
C VAL A 170 6.09 -13.01 -2.07
N PRO A 171 7.38 -13.40 -2.17
CA PRO A 171 8.17 -13.79 -1.00
C PRO A 171 8.54 -12.60 -0.12
N GLU A 172 8.63 -11.41 -0.70
CA GLU A 172 9.08 -10.19 -0.03
C GLU A 172 8.26 -9.00 -0.49
N LEU A 173 8.10 -8.03 0.41
CA LEU A 173 7.52 -6.73 0.07
C LEU A 173 8.15 -5.62 0.91
N ASP A 174 8.20 -4.43 0.33
CA ASP A 174 8.71 -3.23 0.96
C ASP A 174 7.60 -2.18 1.05
N ILE A 175 7.46 -1.59 2.23
CA ILE A 175 6.48 -0.54 2.51
C ILE A 175 7.23 0.75 2.81
N PHE A 176 6.90 1.82 2.09
CA PHE A 176 7.55 3.12 2.25
C PHE A 176 6.53 4.19 2.62
N GLY A 177 6.91 5.03 3.54
CA GLY A 177 6.09 6.16 3.95
C GLY A 177 6.85 7.19 4.75
N THR A 178 6.13 8.14 5.32
CA THR A 178 6.67 9.21 6.16
C THR A 178 6.03 9.14 7.54
N ASP A 179 6.84 9.06 8.58
CA ASP A 179 6.39 9.16 9.97
C ASP A 179 5.78 10.56 10.20
N LEU A 180 4.53 10.61 10.64
CA LEU A 180 3.83 11.87 10.86
C LEU A 180 4.42 12.69 12.01
N ALA A 181 5.01 12.07 13.01
CA ALA A 181 5.55 12.74 14.19
C ALA A 181 6.90 13.40 13.89
N THR A 182 7.75 12.73 13.09
CA THR A 182 9.13 13.17 12.87
C THR A 182 9.38 13.74 11.47
N GLY A 183 8.47 13.49 10.52
CA GLY A 183 8.64 13.83 9.11
C GLY A 183 9.69 12.97 8.37
N LYS A 184 10.30 11.98 9.06
CA LYS A 184 11.33 11.13 8.46
C LYS A 184 10.71 10.04 7.58
N ALA A 185 11.48 9.62 6.58
CA ALA A 185 11.14 8.45 5.79
C ALA A 185 11.21 7.18 6.64
N VAL A 186 10.23 6.30 6.47
CA VAL A 186 10.15 4.98 7.11
C VAL A 186 10.07 3.94 6.00
N HIS A 187 10.88 2.91 6.14
CA HIS A 187 10.88 1.73 5.28
C HIS A 187 10.69 0.48 6.14
N GLU A 188 9.68 -0.31 5.83
CA GLU A 188 9.46 -1.62 6.41
C GLU A 188 9.66 -2.68 5.33
N HIS A 189 10.63 -3.57 5.54
CA HIS A 189 10.84 -4.75 4.72
C HIS A 189 10.20 -5.97 5.38
N LEU A 190 9.41 -6.71 4.62
CA LEU A 190 8.73 -7.93 5.04
C LEU A 190 9.20 -9.08 4.14
N GLY A 191 9.93 -10.04 4.71
CA GLY A 191 10.41 -11.24 4.03
C GLY A 191 9.88 -12.52 4.67
N GLN A 192 9.66 -13.56 3.86
CA GLN A 192 9.33 -14.90 4.37
C GLN A 192 10.53 -15.47 5.12
N LYS A 193 10.26 -16.16 6.25
CA LYS A 193 11.27 -16.97 6.95
C LYS A 193 11.54 -18.24 6.20
#